data_e5dff9b8e38cbc641b72809309f24d88
#
_entry.id   e5dff9b8e38cbc641b72809309f24d88
#
_cell.length_a   1.000
_cell.length_b   1.000
_cell.length_c   1.000
_cell.angle_alpha   90.00
_cell.angle_beta   90.00
_cell.angle_gamma   90.00
#
_symmetry.space_group_name_H-M   'P 1'
#
loop_
_entity.id
_entity.type
_entity.pdbx_description
1 polymer ?
#
loop_
_entity_poly.entity_id
_entity_poly.type
_entity_poly.pdbx_seq_one_letter_code
_entity_poly.pdbx_strand_id
1 'polypeptide(L)'
;MSTKFNQKPTLKAIWQQLHWPNFKADSLGVQGALLRARKKQGEVIGQANALGLKGAQELIQSRYIQEVIATSAIEGEKLNLDSVRSSVFRKLGLFLVDDISPLDKKVDGLVNILQDALESRENDLDKEKLFQWHQALFPGAINSLARIRVGSFRDHEDPMQIISGRQGKETVHFTAPPSSRVEAEIKEFLDWFNKTRPNIQAATNSKIFETQMDGLTRAAIAHLWFETIHPFEDGNGRLGRAIVEMAMAQDARSGEKLYSLSEQMMANRSSYYDALNAAQHGNLDVSEWVIWFANSCELACEASCEVMKSAIKKSNFWAQHLHVQLNNRQKKIIQRLLDDGDGGFLGGLNAEKYMKITGSSKATASRDLSDLLKSKMLFSVGHGKALRYYISVVGWTHGLE
;
A
#
# COMPACT_ATOMS: atom_id res chain seq x y z
N MET A 1 -20.31 -23.02 45.36
CA MET A 1 -19.23 -22.01 45.29
C MET A 1 -19.23 -21.40 43.91
N SER A 2 -19.78 -20.20 43.80
CA SER A 2 -19.96 -19.51 42.53
C SER A 2 -18.66 -18.77 42.19
N THR A 3 -17.92 -19.20 41.18
CA THR A 3 -16.73 -18.51 40.66
C THR A 3 -17.17 -17.23 39.97
N LYS A 4 -17.03 -16.09 40.63
CA LYS A 4 -17.15 -14.77 40.05
C LYS A 4 -16.03 -14.62 39.00
N PHE A 5 -16.38 -14.73 37.73
CA PHE A 5 -15.54 -14.24 36.64
C PHE A 5 -15.37 -12.73 36.84
N ASN A 6 -14.12 -12.30 37.02
CA ASN A 6 -13.72 -10.91 37.03
C ASN A 6 -13.90 -10.37 35.60
N GLN A 7 -15.08 -9.88 35.27
CA GLN A 7 -15.30 -9.12 34.04
C GLN A 7 -14.53 -7.80 34.17
N LYS A 8 -13.42 -7.65 33.40
CA LYS A 8 -12.85 -6.33 33.13
C LYS A 8 -13.99 -5.44 32.63
N PRO A 9 -14.06 -4.15 33.06
CA PRO A 9 -15.07 -3.25 32.54
C PRO A 9 -14.98 -3.24 31.01
N THR A 10 -16.04 -3.65 30.34
CA THR A 10 -16.18 -3.56 28.89
C THR A 10 -16.13 -2.09 28.52
N LEU A 11 -15.01 -1.66 27.91
CA LEU A 11 -14.91 -0.33 27.33
C LEU A 11 -16.06 -0.17 26.32
N LYS A 12 -16.83 0.92 26.46
CA LYS A 12 -17.91 1.21 25.50
C LYS A 12 -17.30 1.43 24.13
N ALA A 13 -17.84 0.77 23.11
CA ALA A 13 -17.42 1.03 21.73
C ALA A 13 -17.79 2.47 21.32
N ILE A 14 -16.99 3.07 20.46
CA ILE A 14 -17.15 4.45 19.98
C ILE A 14 -18.55 4.70 19.39
N TRP A 15 -19.13 3.71 18.68
CA TRP A 15 -20.47 3.80 18.11
C TRP A 15 -21.61 3.85 19.15
N GLN A 16 -21.31 3.60 20.42
CA GLN A 16 -22.25 3.71 21.55
C GLN A 16 -22.23 5.09 22.22
N GLN A 17 -21.39 6.01 21.75
CA GLN A 17 -21.29 7.37 22.26
C GLN A 17 -22.53 8.18 21.87
N LEU A 18 -22.97 9.11 22.76
CA LEU A 18 -24.18 9.90 22.57
C LEU A 18 -24.20 10.71 21.26
N HIS A 19 -23.04 11.20 20.83
CA HIS A 19 -22.92 12.07 19.66
C HIS A 19 -22.27 11.36 18.47
N TRP A 20 -22.27 10.03 18.45
CA TRP A 20 -21.81 9.27 17.30
C TRP A 20 -22.65 9.63 16.05
N PRO A 21 -22.03 9.87 14.91
CA PRO A 21 -20.61 9.80 14.53
C PRO A 21 -19.91 11.17 14.40
N ASN A 22 -20.20 12.13 15.28
CA ASN A 22 -19.63 13.48 15.22
C ASN A 22 -18.15 13.48 15.65
N PHE A 23 -17.26 13.03 14.77
CA PHE A 23 -15.83 12.97 15.04
C PHE A 23 -15.17 14.35 15.15
N LYS A 24 -14.15 14.45 16.00
CA LYS A 24 -13.26 15.62 16.17
C LYS A 24 -11.82 15.21 15.93
N ALA A 25 -11.04 16.06 15.25
CA ALA A 25 -9.63 15.83 14.97
C ALA A 25 -8.95 17.17 14.63
N ASP A 26 -8.84 18.07 15.60
CA ASP A 26 -8.40 19.45 15.41
C ASP A 26 -7.23 19.89 16.33
N SER A 27 -6.55 18.91 16.98
CA SER A 27 -5.42 19.22 17.87
C SER A 27 -4.20 19.77 17.10
N LEU A 28 -3.32 20.50 17.80
CA LEU A 28 -2.04 20.96 17.25
C LEU A 28 -1.17 19.78 16.77
N GLY A 29 -1.25 18.64 17.45
CA GLY A 29 -0.57 17.42 17.04
C GLY A 29 -1.03 16.93 15.66
N VAL A 30 -2.33 16.97 15.39
CA VAL A 30 -2.92 16.63 14.07
C VAL A 30 -2.33 17.56 13.00
N GLN A 31 -2.34 18.86 13.21
CA GLN A 31 -1.81 19.83 12.24
C GLN A 31 -0.33 19.56 11.90
N GLY A 32 0.50 19.29 12.93
CA GLY A 32 1.91 18.95 12.73
C GLY A 32 2.12 17.69 11.90
N ALA A 33 1.36 16.63 12.16
CA ALA A 33 1.43 15.38 11.39
C ALA A 33 0.97 15.57 9.95
N LEU A 34 -0.15 16.28 9.75
CA LEU A 34 -0.67 16.59 8.42
C LEU A 34 0.34 17.39 7.58
N LEU A 35 0.96 18.42 8.15
CA LEU A 35 1.97 19.22 7.44
C LEU A 35 3.16 18.38 6.96
N ARG A 36 3.67 17.47 7.79
CA ARG A 36 4.76 16.55 7.38
C ARG A 36 4.32 15.62 6.26
N ALA A 37 3.17 14.99 6.41
CA ALA A 37 2.62 14.09 5.39
C ALA A 37 2.38 14.82 4.06
N ARG A 38 1.78 16.03 4.09
CA ARG A 38 1.55 16.85 2.89
C ARG A 38 2.84 17.26 2.20
N LYS A 39 3.86 17.65 2.99
CA LYS A 39 5.18 17.92 2.44
C LYS A 39 5.74 16.71 1.68
N LYS A 40 5.65 15.50 2.27
CA LYS A 40 6.13 14.28 1.63
C LYS A 40 5.30 13.88 0.40
N GLN A 41 3.99 14.07 0.42
CA GLN A 41 3.16 13.89 -0.78
C GLN A 41 3.61 14.83 -1.92
N GLY A 42 3.87 16.11 -1.61
CA GLY A 42 4.39 17.06 -2.60
C GLY A 42 5.75 16.64 -3.16
N GLU A 43 6.66 16.13 -2.32
CA GLU A 43 7.96 15.60 -2.74
C GLU A 43 7.80 14.40 -3.70
N VAL A 44 6.92 13.44 -3.40
CA VAL A 44 6.63 12.28 -4.27
C VAL A 44 6.11 12.74 -5.63
N ILE A 45 5.12 13.63 -5.65
CA ILE A 45 4.53 14.15 -6.89
C ILE A 45 5.59 14.88 -7.73
N GLY A 46 6.39 15.74 -7.10
CA GLY A 46 7.46 16.47 -7.78
C GLY A 46 8.52 15.54 -8.38
N GLN A 47 8.95 14.52 -7.64
CA GLN A 47 9.91 13.52 -8.13
C GLN A 47 9.32 12.64 -9.24
N ALA A 48 8.06 12.20 -9.12
CA ALA A 48 7.39 11.42 -10.15
C ALA A 48 7.31 12.20 -11.48
N ASN A 49 6.97 13.47 -11.42
CA ASN A 49 6.94 14.36 -12.60
C ASN A 49 8.35 14.52 -13.23
N ALA A 50 9.40 14.53 -12.42
CA ALA A 50 10.77 14.66 -12.90
C ALA A 50 11.33 13.36 -13.54
N LEU A 51 10.78 12.18 -13.21
CA LEU A 51 11.18 10.90 -13.80
C LEU A 51 10.82 10.75 -15.28
N GLY A 52 9.92 11.58 -15.78
CA GLY A 52 9.31 11.42 -17.10
C GLY A 52 8.34 10.24 -17.17
N LEU A 53 7.66 10.10 -18.31
CA LEU A 53 6.54 9.16 -18.48
C LEU A 53 6.89 7.71 -18.14
N LYS A 54 8.03 7.22 -18.61
CA LYS A 54 8.42 5.82 -18.39
C LYS A 54 8.73 5.53 -16.91
N GLY A 55 9.51 6.39 -16.26
CA GLY A 55 9.86 6.20 -14.84
C GLY A 55 8.66 6.33 -13.90
N ALA A 56 7.77 7.28 -14.19
CA ALA A 56 6.51 7.43 -13.46
C ALA A 56 5.62 6.18 -13.62
N GLN A 57 5.54 5.62 -14.82
CA GLN A 57 4.77 4.41 -15.09
C GLN A 57 5.30 3.18 -14.35
N GLU A 58 6.63 2.99 -14.31
CA GLU A 58 7.26 1.91 -13.53
C GLU A 58 7.00 2.07 -12.02
N LEU A 59 7.03 3.30 -11.51
CA LEU A 59 6.66 3.58 -10.12
C LEU A 59 5.20 3.21 -9.82
N ILE A 60 4.27 3.71 -10.65
CA ILE A 60 2.83 3.43 -10.50
C ILE A 60 2.57 1.93 -10.48
N GLN A 61 3.15 1.17 -11.42
CA GLN A 61 3.05 -0.29 -11.45
C GLN A 61 3.54 -0.93 -10.16
N SER A 62 4.72 -0.53 -9.70
CA SER A 62 5.31 -1.06 -8.47
C SER A 62 4.42 -0.77 -7.26
N ARG A 63 3.91 0.45 -7.13
CA ARG A 63 3.04 0.84 -5.99
C ARG A 63 1.68 0.16 -6.04
N TYR A 64 1.14 -0.07 -7.24
CA TYR A 64 -0.09 -0.84 -7.44
C TYR A 64 0.06 -2.30 -6.96
N ILE A 65 1.15 -2.95 -7.40
CA ILE A 65 1.48 -4.33 -6.99
C ILE A 65 1.63 -4.42 -5.47
N GLN A 66 2.37 -3.49 -4.86
CA GLN A 66 2.58 -3.48 -3.41
C GLN A 66 1.27 -3.27 -2.64
N GLU A 67 0.39 -2.38 -3.11
CA GLU A 67 -0.91 -2.14 -2.49
C GLU A 67 -1.77 -3.41 -2.46
N VAL A 68 -1.87 -4.12 -3.59
CA VAL A 68 -2.65 -5.36 -3.72
C VAL A 68 -2.09 -6.47 -2.84
N ILE A 69 -0.75 -6.64 -2.80
CA ILE A 69 -0.09 -7.63 -1.94
C ILE A 69 -0.30 -7.30 -0.48
N ALA A 70 -0.05 -6.05 -0.09
CA ALA A 70 -0.09 -5.63 1.29
C ALA A 70 -1.51 -5.67 1.88
N THR A 71 -2.52 -5.20 1.13
CA THR A 71 -3.91 -5.22 1.60
C THR A 71 -4.40 -6.65 1.88
N SER A 72 -3.96 -7.65 1.09
CA SER A 72 -4.25 -9.06 1.36
C SER A 72 -3.45 -9.62 2.52
N ALA A 73 -2.17 -9.26 2.62
CA ALA A 73 -1.29 -9.74 3.67
C ALA A 73 -1.71 -9.23 5.07
N ILE A 74 -2.31 -8.03 5.18
CA ILE A 74 -2.91 -7.53 6.41
C ILE A 74 -3.99 -8.50 6.91
N GLU A 75 -4.80 -9.07 6.01
CA GLU A 75 -5.83 -10.06 6.34
C GLU A 75 -5.29 -11.49 6.47
N GLY A 76 -3.97 -11.68 6.37
CA GLY A 76 -3.31 -12.99 6.48
C GLY A 76 -3.31 -13.81 5.19
N GLU A 77 -3.79 -13.26 4.07
CA GLU A 77 -3.76 -13.91 2.76
C GLU A 77 -2.42 -13.64 2.04
N LYS A 78 -1.80 -14.71 1.51
CA LYS A 78 -0.59 -14.61 0.68
C LYS A 78 -0.98 -14.78 -0.79
N LEU A 79 -0.82 -13.73 -1.56
CA LEU A 79 -1.03 -13.76 -3.00
C LEU A 79 0.26 -14.17 -3.74
N ASN A 80 0.09 -14.81 -4.90
CA ASN A 80 1.21 -15.09 -5.79
C ASN A 80 1.65 -13.80 -6.50
N LEU A 81 2.93 -13.44 -6.38
CA LEU A 81 3.47 -12.18 -6.91
C LEU A 81 3.34 -12.10 -8.45
N ASP A 82 3.55 -13.22 -9.15
CA ASP A 82 3.48 -13.24 -10.62
C ASP A 82 2.02 -13.07 -11.09
N SER A 83 1.06 -13.68 -10.40
CA SER A 83 -0.37 -13.45 -10.66
C SER A 83 -0.77 -11.99 -10.45
N VAL A 84 -0.26 -11.33 -9.37
CA VAL A 84 -0.53 -9.91 -9.12
C VAL A 84 0.10 -9.04 -10.20
N ARG A 85 1.35 -9.28 -10.57
CA ARG A 85 2.03 -8.54 -11.65
C ARG A 85 1.26 -8.63 -12.96
N SER A 86 0.90 -9.85 -13.37
CA SER A 86 0.19 -10.09 -14.63
C SER A 86 -1.19 -9.41 -14.63
N SER A 87 -1.92 -9.45 -13.51
CA SER A 87 -3.21 -8.76 -13.38
C SER A 87 -3.06 -7.25 -13.46
N VAL A 88 -2.11 -6.66 -12.72
CA VAL A 88 -1.84 -5.22 -12.74
C VAL A 88 -1.39 -4.77 -14.14
N PHE A 89 -0.50 -5.50 -14.81
CA PHE A 89 -0.04 -5.14 -16.15
C PHE A 89 -1.17 -5.17 -17.18
N ARG A 90 -2.01 -6.20 -17.16
CA ARG A 90 -3.22 -6.24 -18.01
C ARG A 90 -4.10 -5.03 -17.77
N LYS A 91 -4.32 -4.70 -16.51
CA LYS A 91 -5.22 -3.62 -16.12
C LYS A 91 -4.70 -2.23 -16.53
N LEU A 92 -3.38 -2.03 -16.46
CA LEU A 92 -2.73 -0.79 -16.91
C LEU A 92 -2.46 -0.74 -18.42
N GLY A 93 -2.95 -1.72 -19.20
CA GLY A 93 -2.76 -1.76 -20.65
C GLY A 93 -1.34 -2.10 -21.11
N LEU A 94 -0.53 -2.74 -20.25
CA LEU A 94 0.88 -3.03 -20.46
C LEU A 94 1.08 -4.51 -20.79
N PHE A 95 0.68 -4.93 -21.98
CA PHE A 95 0.82 -6.32 -22.40
C PHE A 95 2.28 -6.67 -22.66
N LEU A 96 2.81 -7.64 -21.90
CA LEU A 96 3.99 -8.39 -22.31
C LEU A 96 3.51 -9.60 -23.12
N VAL A 97 4.01 -9.76 -24.35
CA VAL A 97 3.59 -10.79 -25.32
C VAL A 97 3.74 -12.22 -24.80
N ASP A 98 4.57 -12.44 -23.78
CA ASP A 98 4.93 -13.75 -23.24
C ASP A 98 4.34 -14.05 -21.84
N ASP A 99 3.51 -13.16 -21.26
CA ASP A 99 3.04 -13.31 -19.87
C ASP A 99 1.66 -13.95 -19.82
N ILE A 100 1.60 -15.26 -20.04
CA ILE A 100 0.39 -16.08 -19.92
C ILE A 100 0.36 -16.72 -18.52
N SER A 101 0.37 -15.92 -17.46
CA SER A 101 0.01 -16.47 -16.15
C SER A 101 -1.48 -16.75 -16.09
N PRO A 102 -1.92 -17.90 -15.52
CA PRO A 102 -3.32 -18.20 -15.36
C PRO A 102 -4.06 -17.08 -14.63
N LEU A 103 -5.29 -16.79 -15.06
CA LEU A 103 -6.16 -15.82 -14.41
C LEU A 103 -6.47 -16.26 -12.98
N ASP A 104 -6.01 -15.49 -12.01
CA ASP A 104 -6.42 -15.62 -10.61
C ASP A 104 -7.57 -14.65 -10.34
N LYS A 105 -8.80 -15.18 -10.30
CA LYS A 105 -10.01 -14.38 -10.11
C LYS A 105 -10.03 -13.56 -8.82
N LYS A 106 -9.38 -14.05 -7.75
CA LYS A 106 -9.27 -13.29 -6.49
C LYS A 106 -8.34 -12.08 -6.63
N VAL A 107 -7.19 -12.31 -7.26
CA VAL A 107 -6.24 -11.24 -7.57
C VAL A 107 -6.87 -10.20 -8.51
N ASP A 108 -7.51 -10.66 -9.58
CA ASP A 108 -8.20 -9.78 -10.53
C ASP A 108 -9.30 -8.96 -9.85
N GLY A 109 -10.04 -9.57 -8.91
CA GLY A 109 -11.04 -8.87 -8.10
C GLY A 109 -10.46 -7.72 -7.29
N LEU A 110 -9.36 -7.95 -6.58
CA LEU A 110 -8.67 -6.91 -5.80
C LEU A 110 -8.09 -5.79 -6.68
N VAL A 111 -7.46 -6.15 -7.80
CA VAL A 111 -6.93 -5.18 -8.77
C VAL A 111 -8.06 -4.32 -9.35
N ASN A 112 -9.21 -4.95 -9.66
CA ASN A 112 -10.39 -4.24 -10.15
C ASN A 112 -10.95 -3.24 -9.13
N ILE A 113 -11.05 -3.64 -7.85
CA ILE A 113 -11.53 -2.76 -6.78
C ILE A 113 -10.60 -1.55 -6.62
N LEU A 114 -9.29 -1.77 -6.55
CA LEU A 114 -8.32 -0.69 -6.41
C LEU A 114 -8.38 0.28 -7.58
N GLN A 115 -8.47 -0.24 -8.81
CA GLN A 115 -8.60 0.62 -9.99
C GLN A 115 -9.91 1.40 -9.99
N ASP A 116 -11.02 0.73 -9.71
CA ASP A 116 -12.32 1.39 -9.68
C ASP A 116 -12.37 2.49 -8.60
N ALA A 117 -11.76 2.26 -7.43
CA ALA A 117 -11.63 3.27 -6.38
C ALA A 117 -10.86 4.52 -6.86
N LEU A 118 -9.80 4.34 -7.64
CA LEU A 118 -8.98 5.44 -8.16
C LEU A 118 -9.63 6.15 -9.35
N GLU A 119 -10.28 5.40 -10.27
CA GLU A 119 -10.91 5.95 -11.48
C GLU A 119 -12.26 6.60 -11.17
N SER A 120 -13.05 6.03 -10.26
CA SER A 120 -14.37 6.54 -9.87
C SER A 120 -14.31 7.68 -8.84
N ARG A 121 -13.15 8.31 -8.63
CA ARG A 121 -12.95 9.38 -7.63
C ARG A 121 -13.91 10.57 -7.80
N GLU A 122 -14.38 10.85 -9.01
CA GLU A 122 -15.33 11.94 -9.28
C GLU A 122 -16.79 11.55 -9.03
N ASN A 123 -17.06 10.24 -8.87
CA ASN A 123 -18.39 9.71 -8.65
C ASN A 123 -18.69 9.60 -7.14
N ASP A 124 -19.97 9.59 -6.81
CA ASP A 124 -20.40 9.26 -5.45
C ASP A 124 -20.17 7.78 -5.15
N LEU A 125 -19.76 7.49 -3.92
CA LEU A 125 -19.73 6.14 -3.40
C LEU A 125 -21.15 5.81 -2.91
N ASP A 126 -21.71 4.71 -3.41
CA ASP A 126 -23.02 4.23 -3.03
C ASP A 126 -22.99 2.78 -2.54
N LYS A 127 -24.14 2.31 -2.07
CA LYS A 127 -24.30 0.95 -1.56
C LYS A 127 -24.06 -0.09 -2.65
N GLU A 128 -24.53 0.17 -3.84
CA GLU A 128 -24.40 -0.69 -5.00
C GLU A 128 -22.93 -0.90 -5.39
N LYS A 129 -22.13 0.15 -5.33
CA LYS A 129 -20.67 0.11 -5.53
C LYS A 129 -19.99 -0.75 -4.48
N LEU A 130 -20.33 -0.58 -3.20
CA LEU A 130 -19.82 -1.41 -2.12
C LEU A 130 -20.16 -2.90 -2.32
N PHE A 131 -21.37 -3.21 -2.79
CA PHE A 131 -21.77 -4.59 -3.10
C PHE A 131 -21.01 -5.17 -4.31
N GLN A 132 -20.77 -4.37 -5.36
CA GLN A 132 -19.95 -4.77 -6.50
C GLN A 132 -18.51 -5.07 -6.07
N TRP A 133 -17.90 -4.21 -5.26
CA TRP A 133 -16.57 -4.44 -4.71
C TRP A 133 -16.53 -5.70 -3.85
N HIS A 134 -17.51 -5.89 -2.99
CA HIS A 134 -17.59 -7.08 -2.17
C HIS A 134 -17.73 -8.37 -3.00
N GLN A 135 -18.54 -8.35 -4.07
CA GLN A 135 -18.66 -9.47 -5.00
C GLN A 135 -17.32 -9.78 -5.70
N ALA A 136 -16.56 -8.76 -6.06
CA ALA A 136 -15.26 -8.94 -6.68
C ALA A 136 -14.22 -9.59 -5.75
N LEU A 137 -14.33 -9.40 -4.43
CA LEU A 137 -13.45 -10.07 -3.44
C LEU A 137 -13.67 -11.59 -3.37
N PHE A 138 -14.89 -12.05 -3.63
CA PHE A 138 -15.30 -13.45 -3.42
C PHE A 138 -15.80 -14.12 -4.72
N PRO A 139 -14.94 -14.20 -5.76
CA PRO A 139 -15.32 -14.79 -7.04
C PRO A 139 -15.67 -16.28 -6.86
N GLY A 140 -16.87 -16.66 -7.27
CA GLY A 140 -17.35 -18.05 -7.18
C GLY A 140 -18.05 -18.40 -5.86
N ALA A 141 -18.09 -17.53 -4.87
CA ALA A 141 -18.79 -17.78 -3.60
C ALA A 141 -20.32 -17.92 -3.80
N ILE A 142 -20.89 -17.34 -4.84
CA ILE A 142 -22.31 -17.46 -5.19
C ILE A 142 -22.71 -18.92 -5.47
N ASN A 143 -21.76 -19.75 -5.91
CA ASN A 143 -21.98 -21.16 -6.27
C ASN A 143 -21.32 -22.13 -5.27
N SER A 144 -20.76 -21.64 -4.17
CA SER A 144 -20.05 -22.47 -3.19
C SER A 144 -20.92 -22.71 -1.95
N LEU A 145 -20.63 -23.78 -1.22
CA LEU A 145 -21.13 -24.03 0.15
C LEU A 145 -20.57 -22.99 1.15
N ALA A 146 -19.96 -21.91 0.67
CA ALA A 146 -19.42 -20.84 1.49
C ALA A 146 -20.56 -20.13 2.25
N ARG A 147 -20.40 -20.05 3.56
CA ARG A 147 -21.38 -19.46 4.49
C ARG A 147 -21.37 -17.93 4.50
N ILE A 148 -20.70 -17.26 3.57
CA ILE A 148 -20.55 -15.81 3.52
C ILE A 148 -21.59 -15.22 2.57
N ARG A 149 -22.34 -14.23 3.03
CA ARG A 149 -23.25 -13.45 2.19
C ARG A 149 -22.47 -12.49 1.32
N VAL A 150 -22.40 -12.77 0.02
CA VAL A 150 -21.64 -11.96 -0.95
C VAL A 150 -22.57 -10.94 -1.61
N GLY A 151 -22.10 -9.68 -1.66
CA GLY A 151 -22.82 -8.57 -2.30
C GLY A 151 -24.05 -8.09 -1.52
N SER A 152 -24.06 -8.27 -0.21
CA SER A 152 -25.07 -7.73 0.68
C SER A 152 -24.50 -7.53 2.09
N PHE A 153 -25.08 -6.64 2.88
CA PHE A 153 -24.69 -6.47 4.27
C PHE A 153 -25.07 -7.68 5.11
N ARG A 154 -24.35 -7.85 6.23
CA ARG A 154 -24.71 -8.85 7.25
C ARG A 154 -26.07 -8.56 7.87
N ASP A 155 -26.82 -9.62 8.19
CA ASP A 155 -28.17 -9.52 8.78
C ASP A 155 -28.42 -10.50 9.94
N HIS A 156 -27.36 -11.22 10.36
CA HIS A 156 -27.48 -12.16 11.48
C HIS A 156 -27.73 -11.44 12.81
N GLU A 157 -28.45 -12.13 13.71
CA GLU A 157 -28.80 -11.57 15.03
C GLU A 157 -27.60 -11.59 16.00
N ASP A 158 -26.67 -12.53 15.82
CA ASP A 158 -25.48 -12.63 16.65
C ASP A 158 -24.58 -11.39 16.50
N PRO A 159 -23.99 -10.90 17.61
CA PRO A 159 -23.08 -9.76 17.56
C PRO A 159 -21.90 -10.02 16.63
N MET A 160 -21.63 -9.09 15.70
CA MET A 160 -20.44 -9.13 14.87
C MET A 160 -19.23 -8.75 15.73
N GLN A 161 -18.31 -9.70 15.91
CA GLN A 161 -17.13 -9.53 16.75
C GLN A 161 -15.87 -9.71 15.92
N ILE A 162 -14.94 -8.77 16.05
CA ILE A 162 -13.59 -8.90 15.53
C ILE A 162 -12.77 -9.65 16.56
N ILE A 163 -12.37 -10.88 16.22
CA ILE A 163 -11.70 -11.81 17.12
C ILE A 163 -10.32 -12.22 16.61
N SER A 164 -9.44 -12.58 17.53
CA SER A 164 -8.20 -13.30 17.24
C SER A 164 -8.00 -14.45 18.19
N GLY A 165 -7.14 -15.39 17.85
CA GLY A 165 -6.84 -16.56 18.67
C GLY A 165 -7.30 -17.85 18.04
N ARG A 166 -7.07 -18.98 18.76
CA ARG A 166 -7.54 -20.30 18.35
C ARG A 166 -8.97 -20.52 18.85
N GLN A 167 -9.74 -21.33 18.13
CA GLN A 167 -11.08 -21.73 18.52
C GLN A 167 -11.13 -22.22 19.99
N GLY A 168 -12.02 -21.62 20.80
CA GLY A 168 -12.15 -21.87 22.23
C GLY A 168 -11.19 -21.06 23.13
N LYS A 169 -10.34 -20.20 22.55
CA LYS A 169 -9.46 -19.23 23.24
C LYS A 169 -9.40 -17.92 22.46
N GLU A 170 -10.54 -17.49 21.96
CA GLU A 170 -10.65 -16.26 21.21
C GLU A 170 -10.55 -15.05 22.12
N THR A 171 -9.88 -14.01 21.61
CA THR A 171 -9.88 -12.68 22.21
C THR A 171 -10.76 -11.78 21.33
N VAL A 172 -11.82 -11.24 21.91
CA VAL A 172 -12.67 -10.25 21.27
C VAL A 172 -11.96 -8.89 21.34
N HIS A 173 -11.64 -8.33 20.18
CA HIS A 173 -11.00 -7.03 20.05
C HIS A 173 -12.04 -5.91 19.95
N PHE A 174 -13.11 -6.14 19.21
CA PHE A 174 -14.15 -5.15 19.01
C PHE A 174 -15.50 -5.82 18.74
N THR A 175 -16.59 -5.16 19.15
CA THR A 175 -17.95 -5.55 18.81
C THR A 175 -18.59 -4.43 18.00
N ALA A 176 -18.94 -4.71 16.77
CA ALA A 176 -19.55 -3.78 15.83
C ALA A 176 -21.02 -3.50 16.18
N PRO A 177 -21.65 -2.46 15.61
CA PRO A 177 -23.09 -2.22 15.74
C PRO A 177 -23.92 -3.45 15.34
N PRO A 178 -25.09 -3.68 15.93
CA PRO A 178 -25.96 -4.79 15.55
C PRO A 178 -26.38 -4.67 14.08
N SER A 179 -26.64 -5.82 13.42
CA SER A 179 -26.97 -5.88 12.00
C SER A 179 -28.18 -5.01 11.63
N SER A 180 -29.14 -4.88 12.52
CA SER A 180 -30.31 -4.02 12.33
C SER A 180 -30.01 -2.52 12.18
N ARG A 181 -28.80 -2.08 12.55
CA ARG A 181 -28.34 -0.69 12.38
C ARG A 181 -27.50 -0.48 11.13
N VAL A 182 -26.96 -1.53 10.52
CA VAL A 182 -25.96 -1.43 9.44
C VAL A 182 -26.44 -0.57 8.27
N GLU A 183 -27.67 -0.75 7.81
CA GLU A 183 -28.24 0.01 6.68
C GLU A 183 -28.27 1.52 7.00
N ALA A 184 -28.68 1.91 8.20
CA ALA A 184 -28.73 3.32 8.61
C ALA A 184 -27.32 3.90 8.79
N GLU A 185 -26.42 3.16 9.43
CA GLU A 185 -25.03 3.57 9.67
C GLU A 185 -24.28 3.77 8.34
N ILE A 186 -24.44 2.85 7.38
CA ILE A 186 -23.81 2.97 6.05
C ILE A 186 -24.41 4.13 5.27
N LYS A 187 -25.73 4.35 5.35
CA LYS A 187 -26.33 5.51 4.69
C LYS A 187 -25.73 6.81 5.21
N GLU A 188 -25.62 6.98 6.53
CA GLU A 188 -25.04 8.17 7.13
C GLU A 188 -23.56 8.34 6.76
N PHE A 189 -22.80 7.25 6.76
CA PHE A 189 -21.41 7.23 6.31
C PHE A 189 -21.27 7.68 4.84
N LEU A 190 -22.07 7.13 3.92
CA LEU A 190 -22.04 7.46 2.50
C LEU A 190 -22.46 8.92 2.25
N ASP A 191 -23.51 9.39 2.91
CA ASP A 191 -23.95 10.78 2.84
C ASP A 191 -22.83 11.74 3.27
N TRP A 192 -22.14 11.43 4.39
CA TRP A 192 -20.99 12.20 4.86
C TRP A 192 -19.81 12.11 3.89
N PHE A 193 -19.45 10.90 3.43
CA PHE A 193 -18.32 10.67 2.54
C PHE A 193 -18.45 11.47 1.24
N ASN A 194 -19.63 11.45 0.63
CA ASN A 194 -19.90 12.16 -0.61
C ASN A 194 -19.98 13.68 -0.41
N LYS A 195 -20.63 14.12 0.67
CA LYS A 195 -20.77 15.56 1.01
C LYS A 195 -19.42 16.23 1.32
N THR A 196 -18.50 15.50 1.94
CA THR A 196 -17.18 16.02 2.33
C THR A 196 -16.11 15.86 1.26
N ARG A 197 -16.46 15.37 0.06
CA ARG A 197 -15.53 15.28 -1.07
C ARG A 197 -14.96 16.66 -1.40
N PRO A 198 -13.61 16.80 -1.58
CA PRO A 198 -12.98 18.07 -1.90
C PRO A 198 -13.55 18.70 -3.16
N ASN A 199 -14.07 19.92 -3.06
CA ASN A 199 -14.70 20.63 -4.19
C ASN A 199 -13.74 21.66 -4.79
N ILE A 200 -13.58 21.64 -6.11
CA ILE A 200 -12.71 22.55 -6.88
C ILE A 200 -13.18 24.02 -6.77
N GLN A 201 -14.49 24.24 -6.78
CA GLN A 201 -15.05 25.59 -6.71
C GLN A 201 -14.86 26.25 -5.34
N ALA A 202 -14.69 25.46 -4.30
CA ALA A 202 -14.41 25.96 -2.95
C ALA A 202 -12.97 26.49 -2.80
N ALA A 203 -12.01 25.96 -3.56
CA ALA A 203 -10.61 26.35 -3.48
C ALA A 203 -10.33 27.80 -3.93
N THR A 204 -11.25 28.43 -4.65
CA THR A 204 -11.18 29.84 -5.07
C THR A 204 -11.88 30.82 -4.11
N ASN A 205 -12.64 30.29 -3.13
CA ASN A 205 -13.36 31.07 -2.14
C ASN A 205 -12.75 30.87 -0.75
N SER A 206 -12.03 31.87 -0.23
CA SER A 206 -11.30 31.79 1.03
C SER A 206 -12.17 31.37 2.23
N LYS A 207 -13.45 31.78 2.26
CA LYS A 207 -14.36 31.44 3.35
C LYS A 207 -14.77 29.93 3.35
N ILE A 208 -14.82 29.30 2.18
CA ILE A 208 -15.14 27.88 2.06
C ILE A 208 -13.91 27.03 2.36
N PHE A 209 -12.72 27.54 2.06
CA PHE A 209 -11.46 26.84 2.35
C PHE A 209 -11.21 26.68 3.87
N GLU A 210 -11.61 27.67 4.68
CA GLU A 210 -11.47 27.63 6.15
C GLU A 210 -12.36 26.55 6.83
N THR A 211 -13.39 26.06 6.15
CA THR A 211 -14.35 25.07 6.70
C THR A 211 -14.18 23.65 6.14
N GLN A 212 -13.30 23.49 5.17
CA GLN A 212 -13.11 22.19 4.52
C GLN A 212 -12.14 21.30 5.33
N MET A 213 -12.60 20.09 5.66
CA MET A 213 -11.75 19.09 6.31
C MET A 213 -10.56 18.72 5.42
N ASP A 214 -9.37 18.62 6.00
CA ASP A 214 -8.18 18.12 5.29
C ASP A 214 -8.42 16.70 4.76
N GLY A 215 -7.98 16.40 3.53
CA GLY A 215 -8.28 15.14 2.86
C GLY A 215 -7.64 13.92 3.53
N LEU A 216 -6.47 14.06 4.20
CA LEU A 216 -5.87 12.97 4.99
C LEU A 216 -6.72 12.70 6.23
N THR A 217 -7.19 13.75 6.92
CA THR A 217 -8.12 13.62 8.05
C THR A 217 -9.40 12.92 7.61
N ARG A 218 -9.95 13.33 6.45
CA ARG A 218 -11.14 12.71 5.87
C ARG A 218 -10.93 11.23 5.57
N ALA A 219 -9.80 10.87 4.94
CA ALA A 219 -9.48 9.48 4.64
C ALA A 219 -9.31 8.63 5.91
N ALA A 220 -8.65 9.18 6.93
CA ALA A 220 -8.50 8.53 8.23
C ALA A 220 -9.85 8.28 8.92
N ILE A 221 -10.74 9.28 8.95
CA ILE A 221 -12.08 9.15 9.52
C ILE A 221 -12.92 8.15 8.71
N ALA A 222 -12.86 8.20 7.38
CA ALA A 222 -13.59 7.26 6.52
C ALA A 222 -13.20 5.81 6.82
N HIS A 223 -11.89 5.55 6.98
CA HIS A 223 -11.40 4.22 7.33
C HIS A 223 -11.90 3.76 8.72
N LEU A 224 -11.69 4.58 9.75
CA LEU A 224 -12.14 4.28 11.11
C LEU A 224 -13.64 4.03 11.17
N TRP A 225 -14.43 4.86 10.51
CA TRP A 225 -15.88 4.78 10.53
C TRP A 225 -16.38 3.50 9.85
N PHE A 226 -15.87 3.20 8.64
CA PHE A 226 -16.23 1.98 7.92
C PHE A 226 -15.82 0.71 8.68
N GLU A 227 -14.60 0.67 9.23
CA GLU A 227 -14.12 -0.46 10.06
C GLU A 227 -14.94 -0.59 11.37
N THR A 228 -15.48 0.51 11.90
CA THR A 228 -16.33 0.47 13.09
C THR A 228 -17.72 -0.08 12.77
N ILE A 229 -18.34 0.31 11.65
CA ILE A 229 -19.62 -0.24 11.20
C ILE A 229 -19.49 -1.73 10.88
N HIS A 230 -18.42 -2.11 10.22
CA HIS A 230 -18.11 -3.49 9.83
C HIS A 230 -19.28 -4.17 9.11
N PRO A 231 -19.72 -3.63 7.95
CA PRO A 231 -21.04 -3.95 7.39
C PRO A 231 -21.16 -5.34 6.75
N PHE A 232 -20.06 -6.01 6.45
CA PHE A 232 -20.03 -7.33 5.80
C PHE A 232 -19.60 -8.42 6.79
N GLU A 233 -19.85 -9.68 6.43
CA GLU A 233 -19.39 -10.83 7.23
C GLU A 233 -17.89 -11.05 7.12
N ASP A 234 -17.28 -10.69 5.97
CA ASP A 234 -15.83 -10.72 5.69
C ASP A 234 -15.48 -9.64 4.65
N GLY A 235 -14.21 -9.32 4.49
CA GLY A 235 -13.72 -8.38 3.47
C GLY A 235 -13.78 -6.91 3.85
N ASN A 236 -14.24 -6.55 5.06
CA ASN A 236 -14.34 -5.16 5.50
C ASN A 236 -13.00 -4.43 5.43
N GLY A 237 -11.91 -5.02 5.94
CA GLY A 237 -10.59 -4.41 5.90
C GLY A 237 -10.11 -4.07 4.50
N ARG A 238 -10.30 -4.97 3.53
CA ARG A 238 -9.93 -4.73 2.12
C ARG A 238 -10.77 -3.63 1.48
N LEU A 239 -12.08 -3.60 1.76
CA LEU A 239 -12.99 -2.55 1.30
C LEU A 239 -12.73 -1.21 1.99
N GLY A 240 -12.48 -1.20 3.30
CA GLY A 240 -12.10 -0.01 4.05
C GLY A 240 -10.85 0.66 3.48
N ARG A 241 -9.83 -0.14 3.12
CA ARG A 241 -8.64 0.39 2.46
C ARG A 241 -8.90 0.86 1.02
N ALA A 242 -9.81 0.22 0.28
CA ALA A 242 -10.24 0.72 -1.04
C ALA A 242 -10.97 2.07 -0.93
N ILE A 243 -11.79 2.26 0.10
CA ILE A 243 -12.42 3.55 0.41
C ILE A 243 -11.36 4.62 0.73
N VAL A 244 -10.32 4.27 1.48
CA VAL A 244 -9.15 5.15 1.71
C VAL A 244 -8.52 5.56 0.40
N GLU A 245 -8.26 4.62 -0.50
CA GLU A 245 -7.66 4.91 -1.81
C GLU A 245 -8.53 5.86 -2.63
N MET A 246 -9.86 5.66 -2.64
CA MET A 246 -10.80 6.59 -3.28
C MET A 246 -10.74 7.98 -2.64
N ALA A 247 -10.73 8.07 -1.29
CA ALA A 247 -10.64 9.34 -0.59
C ALA A 247 -9.33 10.10 -0.89
N MET A 248 -8.21 9.36 -0.94
CA MET A 248 -6.89 9.92 -1.28
C MET A 248 -6.82 10.37 -2.74
N ALA A 249 -7.41 9.62 -3.67
CA ALA A 249 -7.49 10.00 -5.07
C ALA A 249 -8.37 11.25 -5.28
N GLN A 250 -9.46 11.39 -4.53
CA GLN A 250 -10.32 12.57 -4.51
C GLN A 250 -9.56 13.81 -4.01
N ASP A 251 -8.79 13.65 -2.93
CA ASP A 251 -7.96 14.71 -2.36
C ASP A 251 -6.84 15.15 -3.30
N ALA A 252 -6.10 14.19 -3.85
CA ALA A 252 -5.03 14.43 -4.82
C ALA A 252 -5.55 14.88 -6.20
N ARG A 253 -6.84 14.70 -6.49
CA ARG A 253 -7.46 14.90 -7.82
C ARG A 253 -6.75 14.09 -8.90
N SER A 254 -6.18 12.98 -8.54
CA SER A 254 -5.42 12.09 -9.42
C SER A 254 -5.71 10.65 -9.08
N GLY A 255 -5.84 9.81 -10.10
CA GLY A 255 -5.91 8.35 -9.97
C GLY A 255 -4.53 7.68 -10.01
N GLU A 256 -3.44 8.45 -10.01
CA GLU A 256 -2.09 7.90 -10.03
C GLU A 256 -1.70 7.33 -8.66
N LYS A 257 -1.32 6.06 -8.65
CA LYS A 257 -0.86 5.37 -7.44
C LYS A 257 0.63 5.59 -7.24
N LEU A 258 1.01 6.66 -6.52
CA LEU A 258 2.40 7.06 -6.33
C LEU A 258 3.04 6.49 -5.04
N TYR A 259 2.26 6.03 -4.06
CA TYR A 259 2.71 5.42 -2.81
C TYR A 259 1.71 4.37 -2.34
N SER A 260 2.11 3.46 -1.44
CA SER A 260 1.24 2.41 -0.90
C SER A 260 1.07 2.58 0.61
N LEU A 261 -0.13 2.95 1.03
CA LEU A 261 -0.46 3.07 2.44
C LEU A 261 -0.62 1.70 3.10
N SER A 262 -1.21 0.73 2.39
CA SER A 262 -1.33 -0.64 2.90
C SER A 262 0.02 -1.30 3.14
N GLU A 263 1.07 -0.97 2.35
CA GLU A 263 2.44 -1.44 2.60
C GLU A 263 2.94 -0.99 3.98
N GLN A 264 2.69 0.28 4.36
CA GLN A 264 3.08 0.79 5.67
C GLN A 264 2.20 0.23 6.81
N MET A 265 0.90 0.07 6.58
CA MET A 265 0.01 -0.59 7.52
C MET A 265 0.46 -2.05 7.77
N MET A 266 0.87 -2.76 6.73
CA MET A 266 1.37 -4.13 6.85
C MET A 266 2.73 -4.18 7.55
N ALA A 267 3.66 -3.29 7.23
CA ALA A 267 4.98 -3.21 7.88
C ALA A 267 4.85 -2.94 9.38
N ASN A 268 3.83 -2.18 9.79
CA ASN A 268 3.55 -1.83 11.18
C ASN A 268 2.21 -2.42 11.66
N ARG A 269 1.92 -3.67 11.27
CA ARG A 269 0.59 -4.29 11.44
C ARG A 269 0.08 -4.26 12.89
N SER A 270 0.93 -4.52 13.86
CA SER A 270 0.55 -4.44 15.29
C SER A 270 0.12 -3.02 15.66
N SER A 271 0.93 -2.01 15.35
CA SER A 271 0.63 -0.60 15.62
C SER A 271 -0.64 -0.13 14.90
N TYR A 272 -0.90 -0.63 13.69
CA TYR A 272 -2.15 -0.36 12.96
C TYR A 272 -3.39 -0.84 13.74
N TYR A 273 -3.39 -2.11 14.17
CA TYR A 273 -4.51 -2.65 14.93
C TYR A 273 -4.63 -2.04 16.33
N ASP A 274 -3.51 -1.73 16.98
CA ASP A 274 -3.52 -1.06 18.28
C ASP A 274 -4.14 0.34 18.19
N ALA A 275 -3.75 1.13 17.16
CA ALA A 275 -4.31 2.47 16.94
C ALA A 275 -5.81 2.41 16.56
N LEU A 276 -6.20 1.49 15.68
CA LEU A 276 -7.60 1.30 15.29
C LEU A 276 -8.45 0.88 16.50
N ASN A 277 -7.98 -0.10 17.27
CA ASN A 277 -8.67 -0.57 18.47
C ASN A 277 -8.78 0.52 19.54
N ALA A 278 -7.72 1.30 19.75
CA ALA A 278 -7.76 2.43 20.69
C ALA A 278 -8.81 3.48 20.27
N ALA A 279 -8.88 3.81 18.97
CA ALA A 279 -9.88 4.73 18.44
C ALA A 279 -11.30 4.16 18.59
N GLN A 280 -11.51 2.88 18.29
CA GLN A 280 -12.82 2.21 18.38
C GLN A 280 -13.35 2.06 19.81
N HIS A 281 -12.49 2.16 20.83
CA HIS A 281 -12.86 2.13 22.26
C HIS A 281 -12.69 3.50 22.95
N GLY A 282 -12.29 4.52 22.20
CA GLY A 282 -12.09 5.87 22.67
C GLY A 282 -13.40 6.68 22.73
N ASN A 283 -13.23 7.98 22.75
CA ASN A 283 -14.30 8.95 22.56
C ASN A 283 -14.36 9.42 21.09
N LEU A 284 -15.15 10.45 20.80
CA LEU A 284 -15.27 10.99 19.43
C LEU A 284 -14.11 11.94 19.03
N ASP A 285 -13.17 12.20 19.91
CA ASP A 285 -11.90 12.83 19.56
C ASP A 285 -10.95 11.75 19.02
N VAL A 286 -10.79 11.71 17.70
CA VAL A 286 -10.00 10.73 16.98
C VAL A 286 -8.64 11.29 16.53
N SER A 287 -8.16 12.35 17.21
CA SER A 287 -6.89 13.02 16.89
C SER A 287 -5.71 12.05 16.83
N GLU A 288 -5.57 11.15 17.81
CA GLU A 288 -4.47 10.17 17.84
C GLU A 288 -4.51 9.20 16.64
N TRP A 289 -5.71 8.78 16.23
CA TRP A 289 -5.89 7.97 15.03
C TRP A 289 -5.47 8.73 13.77
N VAL A 290 -5.89 9.99 13.65
CA VAL A 290 -5.52 10.84 12.49
C VAL A 290 -4.01 11.09 12.45
N ILE A 291 -3.37 11.32 13.61
CA ILE A 291 -1.91 11.45 13.72
C ILE A 291 -1.22 10.16 13.25
N TRP A 292 -1.67 9.01 13.73
CA TRP A 292 -1.14 7.71 13.31
C TRP A 292 -1.26 7.51 11.80
N PHE A 293 -2.44 7.82 11.24
CA PHE A 293 -2.72 7.70 9.82
C PHE A 293 -1.85 8.65 8.98
N ALA A 294 -1.73 9.91 9.38
CA ALA A 294 -0.89 10.89 8.70
C ALA A 294 0.59 10.50 8.72
N ASN A 295 1.10 10.02 9.86
CA ASN A 295 2.47 9.50 9.96
C ASN A 295 2.69 8.27 9.05
N SER A 296 1.71 7.38 8.94
CA SER A 296 1.77 6.24 8.02
C SER A 296 1.80 6.70 6.56
N CYS A 297 1.05 7.75 6.21
CA CYS A 297 1.08 8.36 4.89
C CYS A 297 2.46 9.02 4.61
N GLU A 298 3.04 9.73 5.59
CA GLU A 298 4.39 10.29 5.49
C GLU A 298 5.41 9.21 5.15
N LEU A 299 5.43 8.09 5.90
CA LEU A 299 6.33 6.96 5.68
C LEU A 299 6.09 6.27 4.33
N ALA A 300 4.85 6.14 3.88
CA ALA A 300 4.52 5.57 2.57
C ALA A 300 5.09 6.43 1.43
N CYS A 301 4.97 7.74 1.55
CA CYS A 301 5.56 8.69 0.61
C CYS A 301 7.09 8.64 0.64
N GLU A 302 7.68 8.55 1.82
CA GLU A 302 9.14 8.46 1.99
C GLU A 302 9.71 7.19 1.32
N ALA A 303 9.08 6.03 1.54
CA ALA A 303 9.44 4.79 0.87
C ALA A 303 9.38 4.91 -0.66
N SER A 304 8.39 5.61 -1.20
CA SER A 304 8.30 5.86 -2.65
C SER A 304 9.38 6.81 -3.16
N CYS A 305 9.74 7.85 -2.40
CA CYS A 305 10.87 8.72 -2.73
C CYS A 305 12.18 7.92 -2.83
N GLU A 306 12.43 6.98 -1.91
CA GLU A 306 13.64 6.16 -1.96
C GLU A 306 13.67 5.24 -3.18
N VAL A 307 12.53 4.65 -3.56
CA VAL A 307 12.42 3.86 -4.80
C VAL A 307 12.73 4.72 -6.03
N MET A 308 12.19 5.94 -6.09
CA MET A 308 12.46 6.87 -7.20
C MET A 308 13.92 7.30 -7.25
N LYS A 309 14.52 7.64 -6.11
CA LYS A 309 15.96 7.97 -6.04
C LYS A 309 16.82 6.82 -6.58
N SER A 310 16.50 5.58 -6.21
CA SER A 310 17.19 4.40 -6.72
C SER A 310 17.02 4.26 -8.23
N ALA A 311 15.80 4.44 -8.75
CA ALA A 311 15.52 4.38 -10.18
C ALA A 311 16.27 5.47 -10.97
N ILE A 312 16.33 6.70 -10.44
CA ILE A 312 17.09 7.81 -11.04
C ILE A 312 18.59 7.46 -11.09
N LYS A 313 19.16 6.97 -9.98
CA LYS A 313 20.58 6.55 -9.94
C LYS A 313 20.88 5.48 -10.98
N LYS A 314 20.01 4.47 -11.12
CA LYS A 314 20.13 3.41 -12.14
C LYS A 314 20.03 3.97 -13.58
N SER A 315 19.09 4.86 -13.82
CA SER A 315 18.93 5.53 -15.12
C SER A 315 20.15 6.35 -15.48
N ASN A 316 20.67 7.15 -14.54
CA ASN A 316 21.89 7.94 -14.74
C ASN A 316 23.11 7.06 -15.00
N PHE A 317 23.25 5.92 -14.32
CA PHE A 317 24.31 4.94 -14.60
C PHE A 317 24.23 4.45 -16.05
N TRP A 318 23.06 4.08 -16.56
CA TRP A 318 22.89 3.66 -17.94
C TRP A 318 23.16 4.80 -18.93
N ALA A 319 22.70 6.02 -18.64
CA ALA A 319 22.95 7.18 -19.47
C ALA A 319 24.45 7.50 -19.61
N GLN A 320 25.21 7.40 -18.52
CA GLN A 320 26.67 7.59 -18.53
C GLN A 320 27.41 6.54 -19.36
N HIS A 321 26.84 5.35 -19.53
CA HIS A 321 27.47 4.21 -20.19
C HIS A 321 26.81 3.82 -21.53
N LEU A 322 26.00 4.72 -22.13
CA LEU A 322 25.34 4.47 -23.43
C LEU A 322 26.27 4.05 -24.55
N HIS A 323 27.51 4.53 -24.50
CA HIS A 323 28.56 4.25 -25.52
C HIS A 323 29.23 2.88 -25.35
N VAL A 324 28.98 2.18 -24.22
CA VAL A 324 29.62 0.89 -23.91
C VAL A 324 28.83 -0.26 -24.55
N GLN A 325 29.47 -1.00 -25.44
CA GLN A 325 28.87 -2.20 -26.02
C GLN A 325 29.08 -3.39 -25.09
N LEU A 326 27.97 -3.88 -24.50
CA LEU A 326 27.98 -5.02 -23.60
C LEU A 326 27.50 -6.30 -24.30
N ASN A 327 28.21 -7.41 -24.06
CA ASN A 327 27.68 -8.73 -24.39
C ASN A 327 26.56 -9.17 -23.42
N ASN A 328 25.81 -10.22 -23.76
CA ASN A 328 24.67 -10.69 -22.97
C ASN A 328 25.03 -11.09 -21.52
N ARG A 329 26.23 -11.66 -21.30
CA ARG A 329 26.69 -12.01 -19.96
C ARG A 329 26.98 -10.79 -19.11
N GLN A 330 27.68 -9.80 -19.70
CA GLN A 330 27.96 -8.51 -19.05
C GLN A 330 26.66 -7.76 -18.71
N LYS A 331 25.69 -7.69 -19.65
CA LYS A 331 24.36 -7.11 -19.38
C LYS A 331 23.68 -7.79 -18.22
N LYS A 332 23.66 -9.14 -18.18
CA LYS A 332 23.04 -9.91 -17.10
C LYS A 332 23.67 -9.60 -15.74
N ILE A 333 24.99 -9.46 -15.67
CA ILE A 333 25.69 -9.14 -14.41
C ILE A 333 25.43 -7.69 -13.98
N ILE A 334 25.52 -6.71 -14.88
CA ILE A 334 25.26 -5.32 -14.56
C ILE A 334 23.82 -5.17 -14.08
N GLN A 335 22.83 -5.77 -14.76
CA GLN A 335 21.44 -5.75 -14.32
C GLN A 335 21.29 -6.35 -12.92
N ARG A 336 21.91 -7.51 -12.68
CA ARG A 336 21.87 -8.16 -11.36
C ARG A 336 22.43 -7.27 -10.25
N LEU A 337 23.58 -6.63 -10.49
CA LEU A 337 24.20 -5.72 -9.51
C LEU A 337 23.35 -4.46 -9.24
N LEU A 338 22.69 -3.92 -10.29
CA LEU A 338 21.75 -2.81 -10.15
C LEU A 338 20.51 -3.21 -9.37
N ASP A 339 20.02 -4.44 -9.57
CA ASP A 339 18.82 -4.94 -8.86
C ASP A 339 19.08 -5.15 -7.37
N ASP A 340 20.28 -5.56 -6.98
CA ASP A 340 20.70 -5.69 -5.58
C ASP A 340 20.80 -4.32 -4.85
N GLY A 341 20.87 -3.20 -5.58
CA GLY A 341 20.80 -1.84 -5.03
C GLY A 341 22.07 -1.40 -4.29
N ASP A 342 21.95 -0.32 -3.48
CA ASP A 342 23.07 0.29 -2.74
C ASP A 342 23.70 -0.65 -1.70
N GLY A 343 22.92 -1.58 -1.10
CA GLY A 343 23.45 -2.60 -0.18
C GLY A 343 24.45 -3.57 -0.85
N GLY A 344 24.55 -3.51 -2.19
CA GLY A 344 25.49 -4.26 -2.99
C GLY A 344 25.22 -5.77 -3.03
N PHE A 345 25.96 -6.43 -3.88
CA PHE A 345 25.95 -7.89 -4.01
C PHE A 345 26.65 -8.52 -2.80
N LEU A 346 25.95 -9.34 -2.02
CA LEU A 346 26.44 -9.91 -0.76
C LEU A 346 27.88 -10.44 -0.87
N GLY A 347 28.82 -9.80 -0.14
CA GLY A 347 30.24 -10.10 -0.19
C GLY A 347 30.92 -9.74 -1.50
N GLY A 348 30.38 -8.81 -2.29
CA GLY A 348 30.91 -8.37 -3.58
C GLY A 348 30.86 -9.44 -4.68
N LEU A 349 30.99 -9.03 -5.93
CA LEU A 349 31.13 -9.94 -7.09
C LEU A 349 32.59 -10.40 -7.21
N ASN A 350 32.81 -11.66 -7.53
CA ASN A 350 34.13 -12.22 -7.92
C ASN A 350 33.99 -13.08 -9.16
N ALA A 351 35.12 -13.56 -9.71
CA ALA A 351 35.10 -14.37 -10.93
C ALA A 351 34.30 -15.67 -10.77
N GLU A 352 34.30 -16.30 -9.58
CA GLU A 352 33.55 -17.53 -9.31
C GLU A 352 32.02 -17.27 -9.35
N LYS A 353 31.56 -16.22 -8.68
CA LYS A 353 30.15 -15.80 -8.72
C LYS A 353 29.73 -15.40 -10.13
N TYR A 354 30.61 -14.68 -10.87
CA TYR A 354 30.38 -14.35 -12.29
C TYR A 354 30.13 -15.60 -13.13
N MET A 355 31.03 -16.61 -13.02
CA MET A 355 30.90 -17.89 -13.72
C MET A 355 29.59 -18.59 -13.37
N LYS A 356 29.24 -18.65 -12.09
CA LYS A 356 28.00 -19.29 -11.62
C LYS A 356 26.73 -18.63 -12.19
N ILE A 357 26.71 -17.30 -12.29
CA ILE A 357 25.56 -16.55 -12.82
C ILE A 357 25.45 -16.66 -14.34
N THR A 358 26.59 -16.67 -15.04
CA THR A 358 26.63 -16.57 -16.51
C THR A 358 26.87 -17.90 -17.22
N GLY A 359 27.23 -18.95 -16.50
CA GLY A 359 27.62 -20.25 -17.08
C GLY A 359 28.95 -20.20 -17.86
N SER A 360 29.79 -19.17 -17.65
CA SER A 360 31.02 -18.96 -18.46
C SER A 360 32.24 -19.64 -17.85
N SER A 361 33.28 -19.83 -18.68
CA SER A 361 34.61 -20.29 -18.21
C SER A 361 35.32 -19.20 -17.39
N LYS A 362 36.32 -19.60 -16.58
CA LYS A 362 37.14 -18.68 -15.78
C LYS A 362 37.86 -17.63 -16.64
N ALA A 363 38.39 -18.03 -17.78
CA ALA A 363 39.06 -17.12 -18.71
C ALA A 363 38.11 -16.07 -19.29
N THR A 364 36.87 -16.49 -19.63
CA THR A 364 35.82 -15.60 -20.12
C THR A 364 35.37 -14.63 -19.02
N ALA A 365 35.15 -15.12 -17.81
CA ALA A 365 34.76 -14.30 -16.66
C ALA A 365 35.80 -13.22 -16.35
N SER A 366 37.12 -13.60 -16.36
CA SER A 366 38.21 -12.64 -16.12
C SER A 366 38.27 -11.56 -17.18
N ARG A 367 38.05 -11.92 -18.46
CA ARG A 367 38.02 -10.96 -19.57
C ARG A 367 36.84 -10.02 -19.45
N ASP A 368 35.62 -10.55 -19.29
CA ASP A 368 34.40 -9.77 -19.16
C ASP A 368 34.50 -8.78 -17.97
N LEU A 369 35.03 -9.21 -16.82
CA LEU A 369 35.24 -8.35 -15.64
C LEU A 369 36.32 -7.27 -15.90
N SER A 370 37.39 -7.60 -16.59
CA SER A 370 38.41 -6.63 -16.99
C SER A 370 37.84 -5.54 -17.91
N ASP A 371 37.00 -5.93 -18.86
CA ASP A 371 36.37 -4.99 -19.80
C ASP A 371 35.39 -4.06 -19.07
N LEU A 372 34.63 -4.59 -18.12
CA LEU A 372 33.72 -3.80 -17.27
C LEU A 372 34.46 -2.83 -16.33
N LEU A 373 35.68 -3.19 -15.88
CA LEU A 373 36.56 -2.27 -15.14
C LEU A 373 37.07 -1.15 -16.03
N LYS A 374 37.57 -1.50 -17.25
CA LYS A 374 38.08 -0.51 -18.21
C LYS A 374 37.03 0.49 -18.63
N SER A 375 35.77 0.05 -18.77
CA SER A 375 34.62 0.92 -19.07
C SER A 375 34.10 1.70 -17.86
N LYS A 376 34.71 1.55 -16.68
CA LYS A 376 34.31 2.18 -15.43
C LYS A 376 32.87 1.85 -14.98
N MET A 377 32.28 0.80 -15.53
CA MET A 377 30.98 0.28 -15.05
C MET A 377 31.11 -0.46 -13.72
N LEU A 378 32.29 -1.05 -13.47
CA LEU A 378 32.66 -1.63 -12.18
C LEU A 378 33.91 -0.93 -11.63
N PHE A 379 34.06 -1.00 -10.31
CA PHE A 379 35.34 -0.79 -9.63
C PHE A 379 35.68 -2.01 -8.78
N SER A 380 36.92 -2.11 -8.33
CA SER A 380 37.38 -3.28 -7.58
C SER A 380 38.03 -2.87 -6.26
N VAL A 381 37.85 -3.74 -5.26
CA VAL A 381 38.42 -3.60 -3.90
C VAL A 381 39.14 -4.90 -3.53
N GLY A 382 40.32 -4.80 -2.90
CA GLY A 382 41.14 -5.93 -2.50
C GLY A 382 42.05 -6.47 -3.62
N HIS A 383 42.82 -7.53 -3.30
CA HIS A 383 43.79 -8.14 -4.23
C HIS A 383 43.72 -9.67 -4.15
N GLY A 384 44.14 -10.33 -5.22
CA GLY A 384 44.24 -11.79 -5.29
C GLY A 384 42.91 -12.49 -4.97
N LYS A 385 42.88 -13.37 -3.98
CA LYS A 385 41.68 -14.10 -3.58
C LYS A 385 40.60 -13.19 -2.89
N ALA A 386 41.01 -12.04 -2.36
CA ALA A 386 40.12 -11.06 -1.73
C ALA A 386 39.55 -10.03 -2.73
N LEU A 387 39.94 -10.10 -4.02
CA LEU A 387 39.45 -9.16 -5.05
C LEU A 387 37.93 -9.27 -5.22
N ARG A 388 37.23 -8.13 -5.08
CA ARG A 388 35.77 -8.00 -5.25
C ARG A 388 35.49 -6.86 -6.22
N TYR A 389 34.43 -7.03 -6.99
CA TYR A 389 33.96 -6.04 -7.96
C TYR A 389 32.60 -5.50 -7.51
N TYR A 390 32.43 -4.21 -7.66
CA TYR A 390 31.22 -3.48 -7.32
C TYR A 390 30.80 -2.59 -8.48
N ILE A 391 29.50 -2.33 -8.58
CA ILE A 391 28.97 -1.47 -9.63
C ILE A 391 29.26 0.01 -9.32
N SER A 392 29.68 0.77 -10.32
CA SER A 392 30.09 2.18 -10.16
C SER A 392 28.90 3.13 -10.29
N VAL A 393 27.92 3.04 -9.36
CA VAL A 393 26.78 3.97 -9.31
C VAL A 393 27.12 5.12 -8.37
N VAL A 394 26.97 6.36 -8.86
CA VAL A 394 27.26 7.56 -8.06
C VAL A 394 26.36 7.62 -6.81
N GLY A 395 26.98 7.77 -5.64
CA GLY A 395 26.27 7.86 -4.35
C GLY A 395 25.80 6.51 -3.81
N TRP A 396 26.36 5.38 -4.28
CA TRP A 396 26.22 4.08 -3.63
C TRP A 396 27.48 3.78 -2.80
N THR A 397 27.24 3.30 -1.56
CA THR A 397 28.32 2.97 -0.59
C THR A 397 28.75 1.52 -0.66
N HIS A 398 27.88 0.63 -1.17
CA HIS A 398 28.10 -0.83 -1.26
C HIS A 398 28.37 -1.53 0.07
N GLY A 399 28.09 -0.86 1.21
CA GLY A 399 28.41 -1.38 2.54
C GLY A 399 29.93 -1.49 2.79
N LEU A 400 30.73 -0.63 2.16
CA LEU A 400 32.20 -0.57 2.24
C LEU A 400 32.71 0.46 3.26
N GLU A 401 31.89 0.88 4.23
CA GLU A 401 32.29 1.75 5.32
C GLU A 401 33.20 1.04 6.34
#